data_acfdc98e9a7a861ec05c52304009c186
#
_entry.id   acfdc98e9a7a861ec05c52304009c186
#
_cell.length_a   1.000
_cell.length_b   1.000
_cell.length_c   1.000
_cell.angle_alpha   90.00
_cell.angle_beta   90.00
_cell.angle_gamma   90.00
#
_symmetry.space_group_name_H-M   'P 1'
#
loop_
_entity.id
_entity.type
_entity.pdbx_description
1 polymer ?
#
loop_
_entity_poly.entity_id
_entity_poly.type
_entity_poly.pdbx_seq_one_letter_code
_entity_poly.pdbx_strand_id
1 'polypeptide(L)'
;MEKDEKHIAEWYNTLSGSYDELYGEEQSHKYEMVLEFLREKHFKVLVDIGCGTGTFLEKAHEICDHSIGIDLSTRMLKIAKDRRTPNADYILASSSSLPLKDDSSDCAVSISTAKAELNLPRFLADLDRVLREDSFVAFTLFQQPGAPNSVSLSKAARSTKISDRETLYSLRPA
;
A
#
# COMPACT_ATOMS: atom_id res chain seq x y z
N MET A 1 -6.60 18.10 -3.78
CA MET A 1 -5.42 17.71 -2.98
C MET A 1 -5.31 18.68 -1.83
N GLU A 2 -5.41 18.18 -0.63
CA GLU A 2 -5.32 18.98 0.58
C GLU A 2 -3.90 19.54 0.76
N LYS A 3 -3.75 20.60 1.59
CA LYS A 3 -2.45 21.29 1.78
C LYS A 3 -1.36 20.32 2.28
N ASP A 4 -1.73 19.37 3.13
CA ASP A 4 -0.81 18.39 3.71
C ASP A 4 -0.38 17.35 2.66
N GLU A 5 -1.28 16.91 1.79
CA GLU A 5 -0.97 16.00 0.67
C GLU A 5 0.04 16.61 -0.31
N LYS A 6 -0.06 17.93 -0.56
CA LYS A 6 0.89 18.63 -1.42
C LYS A 6 2.31 18.62 -0.83
N HIS A 7 2.45 18.87 0.48
CA HIS A 7 3.74 18.80 1.15
C HIS A 7 4.31 17.38 1.16
N ILE A 8 3.47 16.37 1.36
CA ILE A 8 3.87 14.96 1.29
C ILE A 8 4.39 14.63 -0.12
N ALA A 9 3.66 15.02 -1.16
CA ALA A 9 4.07 14.80 -2.55
C ALA A 9 5.41 15.48 -2.88
N GLU A 10 5.60 16.74 -2.45
CA GLU A 10 6.84 17.50 -2.64
C GLU A 10 8.02 16.84 -1.90
N TRP A 11 7.80 16.37 -0.68
CA TRP A 11 8.80 15.63 0.09
C TRP A 11 9.26 14.38 -0.64
N TYR A 12 8.32 13.51 -1.06
CA TYR A 12 8.66 12.29 -1.78
C TYR A 12 9.22 12.54 -3.16
N ASN A 13 8.80 13.60 -3.86
CA ASN A 13 9.43 14.04 -5.10
C ASN A 13 10.91 14.38 -4.90
N THR A 14 11.27 15.04 -3.80
CA THR A 14 12.67 15.39 -3.50
C THR A 14 13.47 14.13 -3.15
N LEU A 15 12.89 13.20 -2.40
CA LEU A 15 13.56 12.01 -1.90
C LEU A 15 13.70 10.90 -2.96
N SER A 16 12.90 10.94 -4.02
CA SER A 16 12.73 9.83 -4.95
C SER A 16 14.01 9.24 -5.52
N GLY A 17 15.02 10.08 -5.81
CA GLY A 17 16.29 9.63 -6.40
C GLY A 17 17.19 8.79 -5.46
N SER A 18 17.00 8.91 -4.15
CA SER A 18 17.76 8.17 -3.13
C SER A 18 16.88 7.26 -2.27
N TYR A 19 15.59 7.17 -2.56
CA TYR A 19 14.63 6.45 -1.71
C TYR A 19 14.98 4.98 -1.53
N ASP A 20 15.27 4.28 -2.61
CA ASP A 20 15.59 2.84 -2.57
C ASP A 20 16.92 2.58 -1.86
N GLU A 21 17.89 3.50 -1.97
CA GLU A 21 19.17 3.42 -1.25
C GLU A 21 18.99 3.62 0.26
N LEU A 22 18.16 4.59 0.65
CA LEU A 22 17.97 4.95 2.07
C LEU A 22 17.07 3.99 2.83
N TYR A 23 16.05 3.46 2.18
CA TYR A 23 14.97 2.69 2.83
C TYR A 23 14.80 1.26 2.28
N GLY A 24 15.55 0.88 1.24
CA GLY A 24 15.35 -0.39 0.55
C GLY A 24 15.49 -1.62 1.44
N GLU A 25 16.43 -1.64 2.38
CA GLU A 25 16.60 -2.75 3.31
C GLU A 25 15.41 -2.89 4.27
N GLU A 26 14.98 -1.78 4.89
CA GLU A 26 13.81 -1.76 5.77
C GLU A 26 12.53 -2.16 5.02
N GLN A 27 12.33 -1.61 3.83
CA GLN A 27 11.16 -1.91 3.01
C GLN A 27 11.17 -3.36 2.51
N SER A 28 12.33 -3.91 2.16
CA SER A 28 12.44 -5.30 1.68
C SER A 28 11.90 -6.29 2.70
N HIS A 29 12.23 -6.11 3.98
CA HIS A 29 11.70 -6.96 5.04
C HIS A 29 10.15 -6.91 5.12
N LYS A 30 9.57 -5.72 5.01
CA LYS A 30 8.09 -5.55 4.99
C LYS A 30 7.47 -6.20 3.75
N TYR A 31 8.11 -6.05 2.59
CA TYR A 31 7.66 -6.68 1.35
C TYR A 31 7.66 -8.20 1.46
N GLU A 32 8.70 -8.79 2.04
CA GLU A 32 8.78 -10.24 2.27
C GLU A 32 7.67 -10.74 3.19
N MET A 33 7.36 -10.03 4.27
CA MET A 33 6.26 -10.38 5.18
C MET A 33 4.90 -10.36 4.46
N VAL A 34 4.67 -9.35 3.62
CA VAL A 34 3.41 -9.22 2.85
C VAL A 34 3.35 -10.28 1.76
N LEU A 35 4.42 -10.52 1.02
CA LEU A 35 4.48 -11.56 -0.02
C LEU A 35 4.28 -12.96 0.57
N GLU A 36 4.85 -13.25 1.74
CA GLU A 36 4.62 -14.51 2.45
C GLU A 36 3.14 -14.69 2.85
N PHE A 37 2.47 -13.61 3.25
CA PHE A 37 1.02 -13.63 3.51
C PHE A 37 0.20 -13.92 2.25
N LEU A 38 0.64 -13.46 1.07
CA LEU A 38 -0.05 -13.56 -0.21
C LEU A 38 0.34 -14.78 -1.05
N ARG A 39 1.44 -15.47 -0.75
CA ARG A 39 2.14 -16.43 -1.64
C ARG A 39 1.32 -17.59 -2.17
N GLU A 40 0.27 -18.03 -1.45
CA GLU A 40 -0.56 -19.17 -1.85
C GLU A 40 -1.74 -18.79 -2.75
N LYS A 41 -1.77 -17.55 -3.20
CA LYS A 41 -2.87 -16.99 -3.99
C LYS A 41 -2.35 -16.38 -5.29
N HIS A 42 -3.24 -16.35 -6.25
CA HIS A 42 -3.07 -15.60 -7.48
C HIS A 42 -4.26 -14.65 -7.64
N PHE A 43 -3.98 -13.39 -7.91
CA PHE A 43 -4.97 -12.32 -7.93
C PHE A 43 -5.24 -11.86 -9.37
N LYS A 44 -6.48 -11.51 -9.69
CA LYS A 44 -6.80 -10.87 -10.98
C LYS A 44 -6.28 -9.43 -11.01
N VAL A 45 -6.55 -8.68 -9.94
CA VAL A 45 -6.14 -7.28 -9.82
C VAL A 45 -5.59 -7.03 -8.41
N LEU A 46 -4.28 -6.74 -8.34
CA LEU A 46 -3.60 -6.31 -7.13
C LEU A 46 -3.38 -4.80 -7.17
N VAL A 47 -3.79 -4.09 -6.11
CA VAL A 47 -3.59 -2.65 -5.96
C VAL A 47 -2.56 -2.37 -4.88
N ASP A 48 -1.52 -1.60 -5.20
CA ASP A 48 -0.52 -1.10 -4.24
C ASP A 48 -0.72 0.40 -4.00
N ILE A 49 -1.17 0.74 -2.79
CA ILE A 49 -1.53 2.11 -2.39
C ILE A 49 -0.35 2.76 -1.67
N GLY A 50 0.22 3.79 -2.28
CA GLY A 50 1.50 4.37 -1.90
C GLY A 50 2.66 3.54 -2.45
N CYS A 51 2.60 3.16 -3.72
CA CYS A 51 3.52 2.21 -4.35
C CYS A 51 4.97 2.73 -4.46
N GLY A 52 5.21 4.01 -4.22
CA GLY A 52 6.53 4.63 -4.30
C GLY A 52 7.24 4.36 -5.63
N THR A 53 8.45 3.83 -5.56
CA THR A 53 9.27 3.47 -6.72
C THR A 53 8.84 2.17 -7.42
N GLY A 54 7.76 1.52 -6.98
CA GLY A 54 7.20 0.32 -7.60
C GLY A 54 7.91 -1.00 -7.24
N THR A 55 8.81 -0.99 -6.27
CA THR A 55 9.62 -2.16 -5.88
C THR A 55 8.78 -3.33 -5.39
N PHE A 56 7.67 -3.06 -4.66
CA PHE A 56 6.77 -4.12 -4.23
C PHE A 56 6.08 -4.78 -5.44
N LEU A 57 5.56 -4.00 -6.37
CA LEU A 57 4.89 -4.54 -7.58
C LEU A 57 5.84 -5.34 -8.46
N GLU A 58 7.10 -4.93 -8.56
CA GLU A 58 8.14 -5.69 -9.27
C GLU A 58 8.34 -7.08 -8.64
N LYS A 59 8.28 -7.20 -7.31
CA LYS A 59 8.38 -8.48 -6.59
C LYS A 59 7.07 -9.31 -6.66
N ALA A 60 5.93 -8.65 -6.75
CA ALA A 60 4.59 -9.26 -6.71
C ALA A 60 4.04 -9.64 -8.09
N HIS A 61 4.71 -9.33 -9.20
CA HIS A 61 4.14 -9.45 -10.55
C HIS A 61 3.72 -10.89 -10.93
N GLU A 62 4.35 -11.91 -10.35
CA GLU A 62 4.04 -13.31 -10.63
C GLU A 62 2.77 -13.82 -9.90
N ILE A 63 2.30 -13.09 -8.88
CA ILE A 63 1.12 -13.48 -8.10
C ILE A 63 -0.17 -12.77 -8.52
N CYS A 64 -0.15 -12.00 -9.62
CA CYS A 64 -1.34 -11.32 -10.14
C CYS A 64 -1.34 -11.24 -11.67
N ASP A 65 -2.54 -11.22 -12.27
CA ASP A 65 -2.72 -11.00 -13.71
C ASP A 65 -2.43 -9.55 -14.09
N HIS A 66 -2.83 -8.60 -13.22
CA HIS A 66 -2.67 -7.17 -13.41
C HIS A 66 -2.41 -6.47 -12.08
N SER A 67 -1.54 -5.48 -12.07
CA SER A 67 -1.27 -4.67 -10.89
C SER A 67 -1.46 -3.18 -11.15
N ILE A 68 -1.90 -2.44 -10.11
CA ILE A 68 -2.10 -1.00 -10.17
C ILE A 68 -1.35 -0.35 -9.01
N GLY A 69 -0.34 0.46 -9.33
CA GLY A 69 0.37 1.27 -8.35
C GLY A 69 -0.25 2.67 -8.24
N ILE A 70 -0.55 3.11 -7.04
CA ILE A 70 -1.09 4.45 -6.77
C ILE A 70 -0.12 5.20 -5.86
N ASP A 71 0.28 6.41 -6.26
CA ASP A 71 1.14 7.27 -5.44
C ASP A 71 0.85 8.76 -5.68
N LEU A 72 1.16 9.60 -4.69
CA LEU A 72 1.04 11.07 -4.79
C LEU A 72 2.23 11.73 -5.50
N SER A 73 3.37 11.05 -5.57
CA SER A 73 4.62 11.60 -6.11
C SER A 73 4.77 11.25 -7.59
N THR A 74 4.78 12.27 -8.43
CA THR A 74 5.04 12.10 -9.87
C THR A 74 6.44 11.53 -10.15
N ARG A 75 7.44 11.85 -9.32
CA ARG A 75 8.81 11.35 -9.48
C ARG A 75 8.93 9.89 -9.05
N MET A 76 8.26 9.48 -7.98
CA MET A 76 8.15 8.08 -7.59
C MET A 76 7.54 7.26 -8.71
N LEU A 77 6.39 7.69 -9.24
CA LEU A 77 5.71 6.99 -10.35
C LEU A 77 6.54 6.95 -11.62
N LYS A 78 7.38 7.95 -11.88
CA LYS A 78 8.32 7.89 -13.01
C LYS A 78 9.33 6.75 -12.83
N ILE A 79 9.93 6.62 -11.65
CA ILE A 79 10.87 5.54 -11.33
C ILE A 79 10.15 4.18 -11.43
N ALA A 80 8.94 4.09 -10.89
CA ALA A 80 8.13 2.87 -10.95
C ALA A 80 7.85 2.43 -12.41
N LYS A 81 7.50 3.36 -13.29
CA LYS A 81 7.32 3.08 -14.73
C LYS A 81 8.60 2.65 -15.42
N ASP A 82 9.74 3.22 -15.04
CA ASP A 82 11.04 2.89 -15.61
C ASP A 82 11.50 1.46 -15.24
N ARG A 83 10.94 0.82 -14.19
CA ARG A 83 11.15 -0.59 -13.84
C ARG A 83 10.55 -1.56 -14.86
N ARG A 84 9.54 -1.12 -15.63
CA ARG A 84 8.86 -1.94 -16.64
C ARG A 84 8.28 -3.25 -16.10
N THR A 85 7.74 -3.20 -14.88
CA THR A 85 7.04 -4.34 -14.26
C THR A 85 5.95 -4.86 -15.19
N PRO A 86 5.91 -6.16 -15.51
CA PRO A 86 4.90 -6.72 -16.39
C PRO A 86 3.47 -6.47 -15.87
N ASN A 87 2.55 -6.12 -16.76
CA ASN A 87 1.12 -5.92 -16.46
C ASN A 87 0.85 -4.94 -15.30
N ALA A 88 1.70 -3.92 -15.14
CA ALA A 88 1.56 -2.90 -14.12
C ALA A 88 1.17 -1.55 -14.70
N ASP A 89 0.10 -0.95 -14.18
CA ASP A 89 -0.27 0.44 -14.42
C ASP A 89 -0.01 1.31 -13.20
N TYR A 90 0.23 2.61 -13.44
CA TYR A 90 0.54 3.55 -12.36
C TYR A 90 -0.31 4.81 -12.46
N ILE A 91 -0.96 5.18 -11.36
CA ILE A 91 -1.93 6.27 -11.26
C ILE A 91 -1.45 7.29 -10.22
N LEU A 92 -1.45 8.57 -10.60
CA LEU A 92 -1.20 9.69 -9.68
C LEU A 92 -2.48 10.01 -8.91
N ALA A 93 -2.55 9.60 -7.65
CA ALA A 93 -3.70 9.88 -6.78
C ALA A 93 -3.35 9.79 -5.30
N SER A 94 -4.27 10.30 -4.46
CA SER A 94 -4.19 10.19 -2.99
C SER A 94 -4.66 8.81 -2.51
N SER A 95 -4.02 8.30 -1.46
CA SER A 95 -4.48 7.12 -0.73
C SER A 95 -5.83 7.33 -0.02
N SER A 96 -6.26 8.58 0.15
CA SER A 96 -7.55 8.93 0.76
C SER A 96 -8.69 9.14 -0.26
N SER A 97 -8.43 8.91 -1.55
CA SER A 97 -9.43 9.01 -2.64
C SER A 97 -8.97 8.19 -3.84
N LEU A 98 -9.22 6.89 -3.80
CA LEU A 98 -8.76 5.95 -4.81
C LEU A 98 -9.58 6.11 -6.11
N PRO A 99 -8.95 6.37 -7.27
CA PRO A 99 -9.64 6.57 -8.56
C PRO A 99 -9.97 5.23 -9.23
N LEU A 100 -10.47 4.30 -8.44
CA LEU A 100 -10.84 2.95 -8.86
C LEU A 100 -12.35 2.77 -8.72
N LYS A 101 -12.92 1.89 -9.54
CA LYS A 101 -14.32 1.48 -9.44
C LYS A 101 -14.56 0.64 -8.20
N ASP A 102 -15.79 0.63 -7.72
CA ASP A 102 -16.25 -0.28 -6.69
C ASP A 102 -16.05 -1.73 -7.14
N ASP A 103 -15.74 -2.62 -6.21
CA ASP A 103 -15.56 -4.07 -6.44
C ASP A 103 -14.62 -4.41 -7.61
N SER A 104 -13.57 -3.61 -7.83
CA SER A 104 -12.66 -3.78 -8.97
C SER A 104 -11.39 -4.57 -8.67
N SER A 105 -11.05 -4.77 -7.39
CA SER A 105 -9.80 -5.40 -6.96
C SER A 105 -10.04 -6.57 -6.02
N ASP A 106 -9.21 -7.59 -6.07
CA ASP A 106 -9.25 -8.76 -5.20
C ASP A 106 -8.04 -8.87 -4.26
N CYS A 107 -7.08 -7.95 -4.40
CA CYS A 107 -6.00 -7.75 -3.44
C CYS A 107 -5.66 -6.27 -3.32
N ALA A 108 -5.49 -5.77 -2.11
CA ALA A 108 -4.92 -4.45 -1.85
C ALA A 108 -3.78 -4.52 -0.83
N VAL A 109 -2.70 -3.81 -1.13
CA VAL A 109 -1.59 -3.61 -0.20
C VAL A 109 -1.34 -2.12 0.01
N SER A 110 -0.81 -1.75 1.18
CA SER A 110 -0.37 -0.38 1.48
C SER A 110 0.74 -0.45 2.51
N ILE A 111 1.98 -0.27 2.08
CA ILE A 111 3.15 -0.48 2.92
C ILE A 111 3.82 0.86 3.21
N SER A 112 3.96 1.21 4.50
CA SER A 112 4.56 2.48 4.99
C SER A 112 3.86 3.76 4.53
N THR A 113 2.57 3.67 4.13
CA THR A 113 1.80 4.82 3.60
C THR A 113 0.76 5.30 4.59
N ALA A 114 0.04 4.38 5.25
CA ALA A 114 -1.01 4.73 6.20
C ALA A 114 -0.42 5.19 7.54
N LYS A 115 -0.92 6.34 8.03
CA LYS A 115 -0.62 6.86 9.37
C LYS A 115 -1.93 6.95 10.16
N ALA A 116 -1.90 6.51 11.43
CA ALA A 116 -3.09 6.50 12.29
C ALA A 116 -3.76 7.89 12.42
N GLU A 117 -2.99 8.95 12.27
CA GLU A 117 -3.42 10.34 12.44
C GLU A 117 -3.96 10.98 11.15
N LEU A 118 -3.67 10.39 9.99
CA LEU A 118 -4.02 10.92 8.67
C LEU A 118 -5.13 10.09 8.02
N ASN A 119 -6.39 10.48 8.25
CA ASN A 119 -7.55 10.00 7.48
C ASN A 119 -7.75 8.47 7.41
N LEU A 120 -7.31 7.70 8.44
CA LEU A 120 -7.49 6.25 8.47
C LEU A 120 -8.95 5.80 8.20
N PRO A 121 -10.00 6.43 8.76
CA PRO A 121 -11.37 6.03 8.46
C PRO A 121 -11.72 6.18 6.97
N ARG A 122 -11.23 7.22 6.30
CA ARG A 122 -11.48 7.45 4.87
C ARG A 122 -10.71 6.46 4.00
N PHE A 123 -9.45 6.18 4.36
CA PHE A 123 -8.64 5.14 3.73
C PHE A 123 -9.31 3.76 3.82
N LEU A 124 -9.80 3.37 5.00
CA LEU A 124 -10.48 2.10 5.20
C LEU A 124 -11.83 2.02 4.44
N ALA A 125 -12.58 3.12 4.40
CA ALA A 125 -13.84 3.17 3.64
C ALA A 125 -13.60 3.04 2.13
N ASP A 126 -12.53 3.65 1.62
CA ASP A 126 -12.17 3.55 0.20
C ASP A 126 -11.61 2.15 -0.15
N LEU A 127 -10.86 1.53 0.76
CA LEU A 127 -10.46 0.12 0.63
C LEU A 127 -11.68 -0.80 0.54
N ASP A 128 -12.65 -0.65 1.46
CA ASP A 128 -13.89 -1.45 1.49
C ASP A 128 -14.69 -1.28 0.19
N ARG A 129 -14.72 -0.08 -0.37
CA ARG A 129 -15.40 0.24 -1.61
C ARG A 129 -14.77 -0.42 -2.84
N VAL A 130 -13.43 -0.38 -2.98
CA VAL A 130 -12.74 -0.86 -4.18
C VAL A 130 -12.52 -2.37 -4.18
N LEU A 131 -12.60 -3.01 -3.04
CA LEU A 131 -12.34 -4.43 -2.87
C LEU A 131 -13.60 -5.27 -3.02
N ARG A 132 -13.46 -6.38 -3.77
CA ARG A 132 -14.50 -7.41 -3.86
C ARG A 132 -14.73 -8.10 -2.52
N GLU A 133 -15.85 -8.78 -2.36
CA GLU A 133 -16.22 -9.48 -1.14
C GLU A 133 -15.12 -10.47 -0.79
N ASP A 134 -14.54 -11.26 -1.28
CA ASP A 134 -13.52 -12.23 -0.86
C ASP A 134 -12.07 -11.78 -1.12
N SER A 135 -11.79 -10.51 -0.94
CA SER A 135 -10.48 -9.93 -1.21
C SER A 135 -9.48 -10.09 -0.06
N PHE A 136 -8.20 -9.98 -0.41
CA PHE A 136 -7.08 -9.95 0.52
C PHE A 136 -6.63 -8.52 0.77
N VAL A 137 -6.28 -8.21 2.01
CA VAL A 137 -5.74 -6.90 2.38
C VAL A 137 -4.51 -7.06 3.24
N ALA A 138 -3.47 -6.30 2.95
CA ALA A 138 -2.32 -6.15 3.83
C ALA A 138 -1.88 -4.68 3.85
N PHE A 139 -1.86 -4.06 5.02
CA PHE A 139 -1.33 -2.71 5.14
C PHE A 139 -0.55 -2.53 6.43
N THR A 140 0.46 -1.67 6.39
CA THR A 140 1.18 -1.27 7.59
C THR A 140 0.64 0.06 8.10
N LEU A 141 0.61 0.20 9.42
CA LEU A 141 0.15 1.40 10.09
C LEU A 141 1.22 1.90 11.03
N PHE A 142 1.67 3.14 10.82
CA PHE A 142 2.48 3.85 11.79
C PHE A 142 1.62 4.37 12.94
N GLN A 143 2.08 4.12 14.16
CA GLN A 143 1.41 4.56 15.39
C GLN A 143 2.36 5.40 16.24
N GLN A 144 1.84 6.44 16.88
CA GLN A 144 2.62 7.12 17.90
C GLN A 144 2.83 6.23 19.13
N PRO A 145 3.96 6.35 19.85
CA PRO A 145 4.16 5.64 21.11
C PRO A 145 3.02 5.95 22.09
N GLY A 146 2.32 4.90 22.56
CA GLY A 146 1.19 5.03 23.48
C GLY A 146 -0.19 5.16 22.83
N ALA A 147 -0.29 5.18 21.51
CA ALA A 147 -1.57 5.10 20.82
C ALA A 147 -2.24 3.72 21.05
N PRO A 148 -3.58 3.66 21.16
CA PRO A 148 -4.27 2.38 21.34
C PRO A 148 -4.02 1.46 20.14
N ASN A 149 -3.63 0.21 20.41
CA ASN A 149 -3.28 -0.80 19.42
C ASN A 149 -4.49 -1.37 18.65
N SER A 150 -5.66 -0.75 18.72
CA SER A 150 -6.87 -1.29 18.12
C SER A 150 -7.35 -0.44 16.94
N VAL A 151 -7.00 -0.89 15.74
CA VAL A 151 -7.78 -0.54 14.55
C VAL A 151 -8.97 -1.50 14.52
N SER A 152 -10.18 -0.98 14.74
CA SER A 152 -11.42 -1.76 14.58
C SER A 152 -11.65 -1.94 13.08
N LEU A 153 -11.21 -3.05 12.53
CA LEU A 153 -11.55 -3.46 11.18
C LEU A 153 -12.81 -4.31 11.24
N SER A 154 -13.74 -4.11 10.31
CA SER A 154 -15.02 -4.83 10.24
C SER A 154 -14.90 -6.34 10.02
N LYS A 155 -13.73 -6.82 9.62
CA LYS A 155 -13.37 -8.25 9.43
C LYS A 155 -12.26 -8.63 10.41
N ALA A 156 -12.17 -9.90 10.79
CA ALA A 156 -11.15 -10.42 11.69
C ALA A 156 -9.74 -10.25 11.09
N ALA A 157 -9.12 -9.12 11.37
CA ALA A 157 -7.76 -8.83 10.94
C ALA A 157 -6.75 -9.52 11.87
N ARG A 158 -5.71 -10.09 11.29
CA ARG A 158 -4.49 -10.43 12.04
C ARG A 158 -3.59 -9.22 12.10
N SER A 159 -2.91 -9.03 13.21
CA SER A 159 -1.90 -7.97 13.36
C SER A 159 -0.56 -8.56 13.75
N THR A 160 0.50 -8.08 13.14
CA THR A 160 1.89 -8.46 13.43
C THR A 160 2.72 -7.20 13.63
N LYS A 161 3.36 -7.09 14.79
CA LYS A 161 4.23 -5.97 15.11
C LYS A 161 5.50 -6.06 14.26
N ILE A 162 5.81 -5.03 13.48
CA ILE A 162 7.04 -4.91 12.69
C ILE A 162 8.13 -4.21 13.53
N SER A 163 7.75 -3.10 14.19
CA SER A 163 8.62 -2.30 15.04
C SER A 163 7.82 -1.69 16.19
N ASP A 164 8.47 -0.91 17.06
CA ASP A 164 7.77 -0.19 18.13
C ASP A 164 6.78 0.87 17.63
N ARG A 165 6.86 1.22 16.36
CA ARG A 165 6.03 2.27 15.73
C ARG A 165 5.19 1.78 14.56
N GLU A 166 5.35 0.54 14.12
CA GLU A 166 4.67 0.05 12.93
C GLU A 166 4.12 -1.36 13.12
N THR A 167 2.87 -1.55 12.73
CA THR A 167 2.15 -2.82 12.78
C THR A 167 1.59 -3.16 11.41
N LEU A 168 1.81 -4.39 10.96
CA LEU A 168 1.17 -4.97 9.78
C LEU A 168 -0.19 -5.51 10.17
N TYR A 169 -1.22 -5.07 9.47
CA TYR A 169 -2.57 -5.63 9.51
C TYR A 169 -2.83 -6.42 8.24
N SER A 170 -3.34 -7.63 8.39
CA SER A 170 -3.67 -8.49 7.26
C SER A 170 -5.03 -9.13 7.43
N LEU A 171 -5.82 -9.16 6.37
CA LEU A 171 -7.15 -9.77 6.33
C LEU A 171 -7.19 -10.79 5.19
N ARG A 172 -7.76 -11.97 5.49
CA ARG A 172 -8.14 -12.97 4.49
C ARG A 172 -9.65 -13.09 4.49
N PRO A 173 -10.25 -13.49 3.36
CA PRO A 173 -11.65 -13.94 3.34
C PRO A 173 -11.87 -15.06 4.37
N ALA A 174 -13.08 -15.11 4.89
CA ALA A 174 -13.51 -16.15 5.84
C ALA A 174 -13.63 -17.53 5.16
#